data_aa29569b4c0f9782b7ac93748703fee1
#
_entry.id   aa29569b4c0f9782b7ac93748703fee1
#
_cell.length_a   1.000
_cell.length_b   1.000
_cell.length_c   1.000
_cell.angle_alpha   90.00
_cell.angle_beta   90.00
_cell.angle_gamma   90.00
#
_symmetry.space_group_name_H-M   'P 1'
#
loop_
_entity.id
_entity.type
_entity.pdbx_description
1 polymer ?
#
loop_
_entity_poly.entity_id
_entity_poly.type
_entity_poly.pdbx_seq_one_letter_code
_entity_poly.pdbx_strand_id
1 'polypeptide(L)'
;MRHLVPLLFVFASLPLFAAEPVDIGSRRELFVDATLIENLSDKAILKLHQPIACEVSFQFDKPWEGSASGYPTVIQDGDLYRMYYRGHRYIIDPPPLRQAQSEVVCYAESPDGIHWTRPNLGLYEWQGSKDNNIIWLGSYETHNFAPFKDTRPDCPSDEIYKAIGGTTASKGLWTFKSADGIHWTRLSDKAVVTTGAFDSHNTTFWDPAHQRYTMYVRYFSEGEFSGLRSIGMSHSKDFVHWSEPVGITYPDSPPQQMYTNQIAPYFRAPHLLFGFPTRYVARPLTRYVQTLDPLDLREKLIKADERCGTDLTDGLFMSSRDGLAFSRWDEAFLRPGPQTEGRWVYGDMYQSYGLWETKSENGDPEISLHFNEGAWRDSDARLRRYTIRLDGFVSLNAPYSGGSAITKPILFKGSKLAVNYSTSAAGSLRVELQDADGKPIPGYELDASDEHFGDSTEQTISWKNGSNVAPLSGKPVRIRFELKDGDLYSYHFTE
;
A
#
# COMPACT_ATOMS: atom_id res chain seq x y z
N MET A 1 -25.77 63.47 -36.41
CA MET A 1 -26.06 62.09 -36.81
C MET A 1 -24.81 61.27 -36.53
N ARG A 2 -24.84 60.46 -35.49
CA ARG A 2 -23.75 59.56 -35.15
C ARG A 2 -24.13 58.15 -35.60
N HIS A 3 -23.35 57.59 -36.52
CA HIS A 3 -23.56 56.24 -37.04
C HIS A 3 -23.03 55.23 -36.02
N LEU A 4 -23.89 54.39 -35.40
CA LEU A 4 -23.53 53.20 -34.68
C LEU A 4 -23.22 52.07 -35.68
N VAL A 5 -21.99 51.54 -35.62
CA VAL A 5 -21.63 50.32 -36.37
C VAL A 5 -21.84 49.16 -35.38
N PRO A 6 -22.61 48.10 -35.72
CA PRO A 6 -22.74 46.93 -34.86
C PRO A 6 -21.51 46.05 -34.98
N LEU A 7 -20.85 45.78 -33.84
CA LEU A 7 -19.80 44.79 -33.73
C LEU A 7 -20.41 43.38 -33.72
N LEU A 8 -20.19 42.62 -34.79
CA LEU A 8 -20.57 41.22 -34.88
C LEU A 8 -19.52 40.38 -34.09
N PHE A 9 -19.89 39.85 -32.93
CA PHE A 9 -19.08 38.84 -32.24
C PHE A 9 -19.27 37.48 -32.92
N VAL A 10 -18.27 37.03 -33.67
CA VAL A 10 -18.18 35.66 -34.17
C VAL A 10 -17.67 34.80 -33.02
N PHE A 11 -18.54 34.03 -32.39
CA PHE A 11 -18.13 32.97 -31.51
C PHE A 11 -17.50 31.84 -32.33
N ALA A 12 -16.17 31.77 -32.35
CA ALA A 12 -15.49 30.59 -32.84
C ALA A 12 -15.66 29.48 -31.80
N SER A 13 -16.47 28.47 -32.12
CA SER A 13 -16.53 27.23 -31.36
C SER A 13 -15.18 26.55 -31.54
N LEU A 14 -14.37 26.56 -30.49
CA LEU A 14 -13.18 25.68 -30.38
C LEU A 14 -13.69 24.23 -30.51
N PRO A 15 -13.08 23.40 -31.35
CA PRO A 15 -13.42 22.00 -31.38
C PRO A 15 -13.09 21.39 -29.99
N LEU A 16 -14.10 20.78 -29.36
CA LEU A 16 -13.89 19.91 -28.22
C LEU A 16 -13.04 18.74 -28.75
N PHE A 17 -11.73 18.74 -28.46
CA PHE A 17 -10.93 17.57 -28.72
C PHE A 17 -11.45 16.46 -27.79
N ALA A 18 -12.02 15.41 -28.38
CA ALA A 18 -12.35 14.21 -27.65
C ALA A 18 -11.07 13.73 -26.94
N ALA A 19 -11.17 13.43 -25.64
CA ALA A 19 -10.04 12.94 -24.89
C ALA A 19 -9.46 11.66 -25.56
N GLU A 20 -8.15 11.61 -25.74
CA GLU A 20 -7.50 10.41 -26.31
C GLU A 20 -7.86 9.19 -25.48
N PRO A 21 -8.20 8.05 -26.11
CA PRO A 21 -8.53 6.83 -25.40
C PRO A 21 -7.34 6.31 -24.60
N VAL A 22 -7.58 5.85 -23.38
CA VAL A 22 -6.54 5.26 -22.55
C VAL A 22 -6.36 3.78 -22.91
N ASP A 23 -5.19 3.38 -23.36
CA ASP A 23 -4.88 1.97 -23.63
C ASP A 23 -4.65 1.21 -22.31
N ILE A 24 -5.59 0.35 -21.97
CA ILE A 24 -5.51 -0.53 -20.81
C ILE A 24 -5.07 -1.96 -21.20
N GLY A 25 -5.00 -2.31 -22.49
CA GLY A 25 -4.70 -3.66 -22.94
C GLY A 25 -5.60 -4.70 -22.27
N SER A 26 -5.02 -5.73 -21.67
CA SER A 26 -5.72 -6.75 -20.85
C SER A 26 -5.47 -6.57 -19.35
N ARG A 27 -4.81 -5.47 -18.92
CA ARG A 27 -4.48 -5.28 -17.52
C ARG A 27 -5.74 -5.04 -16.67
N ARG A 28 -5.66 -5.45 -15.41
CA ARG A 28 -6.72 -5.24 -14.42
C ARG A 28 -6.73 -3.78 -13.96
N GLU A 29 -7.88 -3.14 -14.00
CA GLU A 29 -8.10 -1.78 -13.50
C GLU A 29 -8.95 -1.82 -12.23
N LEU A 30 -8.53 -1.03 -11.23
CA LEU A 30 -9.21 -0.90 -9.94
C LEU A 30 -9.79 0.50 -9.77
N PHE A 31 -10.81 0.63 -8.94
CA PHE A 31 -11.47 1.91 -8.62
C PHE A 31 -10.75 2.70 -7.50
N VAL A 32 -9.44 2.55 -7.39
CA VAL A 32 -8.62 3.19 -6.34
C VAL A 32 -8.40 4.69 -6.54
N ASP A 33 -8.71 5.19 -7.72
CA ASP A 33 -8.70 6.60 -8.12
C ASP A 33 -9.80 6.87 -9.16
N ALA A 34 -10.04 8.14 -9.47
CA ALA A 34 -11.01 8.55 -10.48
C ALA A 34 -10.40 8.70 -11.90
N THR A 35 -9.16 8.25 -12.12
CA THR A 35 -8.43 8.51 -13.38
C THR A 35 -9.18 8.03 -14.63
N LEU A 36 -9.75 6.83 -14.57
CA LEU A 36 -10.51 6.24 -15.69
C LEU A 36 -12.01 6.53 -15.64
N ILE A 37 -12.48 7.23 -14.63
CA ILE A 37 -13.89 7.59 -14.50
C ILE A 37 -14.13 8.92 -15.17
N GLU A 38 -15.16 9.00 -16.01
CA GLU A 38 -15.61 10.26 -16.61
C GLU A 38 -16.84 10.81 -15.90
N ASN A 39 -17.74 9.92 -15.47
CA ASN A 39 -18.98 10.33 -14.81
C ASN A 39 -19.34 9.35 -13.70
N LEU A 40 -19.72 9.89 -12.55
CA LEU A 40 -20.40 9.19 -11.46
C LEU A 40 -21.78 9.79 -11.30
N SER A 41 -22.81 8.95 -11.21
CA SER A 41 -24.13 9.45 -10.80
C SER A 41 -24.11 9.90 -9.33
N ASP A 42 -25.04 10.76 -8.93
CA ASP A 42 -25.11 11.35 -7.57
C ASP A 42 -25.11 10.35 -6.42
N LYS A 43 -25.42 9.09 -6.70
CA LYS A 43 -25.52 8.02 -5.69
C LYS A 43 -24.39 6.99 -5.76
N ALA A 44 -23.64 6.98 -6.83
CA ALA A 44 -22.43 6.14 -6.94
C ALA A 44 -21.24 6.90 -6.33
N ILE A 45 -20.47 6.23 -5.53
CA ILE A 45 -19.27 6.79 -4.88
C ILE A 45 -18.10 5.83 -4.98
N LEU A 46 -16.89 6.36 -4.90
CA LEU A 46 -15.72 5.57 -4.56
C LEU A 46 -15.68 5.41 -3.04
N LYS A 47 -15.60 4.16 -2.56
CA LYS A 47 -15.69 3.83 -1.15
C LYS A 47 -14.46 3.07 -0.70
N LEU A 48 -13.74 3.63 0.28
CA LEU A 48 -12.64 2.96 0.94
C LEU A 48 -13.16 1.83 1.85
N HIS A 49 -12.55 0.66 1.75
CA HIS A 49 -12.84 -0.47 2.64
C HIS A 49 -11.74 -0.61 3.70
N GLN A 50 -12.13 -1.03 4.89
CA GLN A 50 -11.19 -1.27 5.98
C GLN A 50 -10.85 -2.76 6.04
N PRO A 51 -9.60 -3.13 6.34
CA PRO A 51 -9.22 -4.51 6.53
C PRO A 51 -9.85 -5.08 7.81
N ILE A 52 -10.10 -6.39 7.79
CA ILE A 52 -10.71 -7.13 8.89
C ILE A 52 -9.59 -7.70 9.77
N ALA A 53 -9.67 -7.46 11.08
CA ALA A 53 -8.73 -8.00 12.04
C ALA A 53 -8.89 -9.52 12.18
N CYS A 54 -7.78 -10.24 12.11
CA CYS A 54 -7.67 -11.67 12.33
C CYS A 54 -6.83 -11.97 13.59
N GLU A 55 -6.14 -13.07 13.62
CA GLU A 55 -5.32 -13.53 14.74
C GLU A 55 -4.05 -12.69 14.94
N VAL A 56 -3.45 -12.78 16.12
CA VAL A 56 -2.04 -12.42 16.35
C VAL A 56 -1.19 -13.50 15.71
N SER A 57 -0.57 -13.19 14.58
CA SER A 57 0.20 -14.14 13.80
C SER A 57 1.67 -14.24 14.22
N PHE A 58 2.18 -13.20 14.90
CA PHE A 58 3.58 -13.18 15.34
C PHE A 58 3.75 -12.30 16.58
N GLN A 59 4.45 -12.81 17.59
CA GLN A 59 4.76 -12.10 18.83
C GLN A 59 6.27 -11.93 18.96
N PHE A 60 6.72 -10.74 19.35
CA PHE A 60 8.14 -10.44 19.53
C PHE A 60 8.60 -10.81 20.94
N ASP A 61 8.76 -12.12 21.19
CA ASP A 61 8.97 -12.70 22.53
C ASP A 61 10.37 -13.24 22.79
N LYS A 62 11.31 -13.12 21.83
CA LYS A 62 12.67 -13.63 21.97
C LYS A 62 13.59 -12.61 22.66
N PRO A 63 14.70 -13.08 23.30
CA PRO A 63 15.62 -12.18 24.02
C PRO A 63 16.21 -11.04 23.17
N TRP A 64 16.36 -11.24 21.87
CA TRP A 64 16.84 -10.25 20.91
C TRP A 64 15.75 -9.35 20.32
N GLU A 65 14.51 -9.60 20.66
CA GLU A 65 13.33 -8.84 20.29
C GLU A 65 12.87 -7.93 21.45
N GLY A 66 11.69 -7.33 21.38
CA GLY A 66 11.08 -6.58 22.48
C GLY A 66 10.27 -5.39 22.02
N SER A 67 10.13 -4.42 22.90
CA SER A 67 9.19 -3.29 22.86
C SER A 67 9.26 -2.37 21.63
N ALA A 68 10.35 -2.42 20.86
CA ALA A 68 10.55 -1.65 19.65
C ALA A 68 10.83 -2.52 18.41
N SER A 69 10.58 -3.83 18.50
CA SER A 69 10.59 -4.71 17.33
C SER A 69 9.49 -4.33 16.36
N GLY A 70 9.73 -4.54 15.07
CA GLY A 70 8.77 -4.15 14.04
C GLY A 70 9.41 -3.89 12.69
N TYR A 71 8.79 -3.03 11.90
CA TYR A 71 9.14 -2.74 10.51
C TYR A 71 9.29 -4.01 9.66
N PRO A 72 8.29 -4.90 9.71
CA PRO A 72 8.37 -6.14 8.96
C PRO A 72 8.22 -5.90 7.47
N THR A 73 9.03 -6.64 6.70
CA THR A 73 8.87 -6.83 5.27
C THR A 73 8.45 -8.27 5.02
N VAL A 74 7.38 -8.48 4.28
CA VAL A 74 6.91 -9.81 3.87
C VAL A 74 7.06 -9.96 2.36
N ILE A 75 7.70 -11.05 1.95
CA ILE A 75 7.90 -11.43 0.55
C ILE A 75 7.25 -12.80 0.32
N GLN A 76 6.31 -12.87 -0.61
CA GLN A 76 5.83 -14.16 -1.12
C GLN A 76 6.82 -14.65 -2.18
N ASP A 77 7.48 -15.76 -1.89
CA ASP A 77 8.57 -16.32 -2.68
C ASP A 77 8.21 -17.74 -3.14
N GLY A 78 7.34 -17.85 -4.14
CA GLY A 78 6.71 -19.11 -4.52
C GLY A 78 5.82 -19.64 -3.40
N ASP A 79 6.11 -20.86 -2.95
CA ASP A 79 5.37 -21.53 -1.88
C ASP A 79 5.88 -21.17 -0.48
N LEU A 80 6.86 -20.29 -0.36
CA LEU A 80 7.43 -19.84 0.90
C LEU A 80 7.16 -18.35 1.11
N TYR A 81 6.70 -17.99 2.29
CA TYR A 81 6.57 -16.60 2.71
C TYR A 81 7.74 -16.29 3.65
N ARG A 82 8.46 -15.21 3.35
CA ARG A 82 9.63 -14.74 4.10
C ARG A 82 9.28 -13.44 4.82
N MET A 83 9.61 -13.34 6.10
CA MET A 83 9.45 -12.11 6.85
C MET A 83 10.79 -11.67 7.43
N TYR A 84 11.14 -10.42 7.20
CA TYR A 84 12.32 -9.76 7.75
C TYR A 84 11.84 -8.66 8.68
N TYR A 85 12.47 -8.53 9.85
CA TYR A 85 12.02 -7.56 10.84
C TYR A 85 13.16 -7.11 11.74
N ARG A 86 12.98 -5.96 12.35
CA ARG A 86 13.89 -5.42 13.36
C ARG A 86 13.60 -6.05 14.72
N GLY A 87 14.63 -6.62 15.36
CA GLY A 87 14.61 -6.96 16.77
C GLY A 87 15.25 -5.83 17.58
N HIS A 88 14.48 -5.22 18.49
CA HIS A 88 14.94 -4.09 19.27
C HIS A 88 14.13 -3.88 20.55
N ARG A 89 14.80 -3.34 21.58
CA ARG A 89 14.17 -3.07 22.88
C ARG A 89 14.58 -1.70 23.41
N TYR A 90 13.59 -0.96 23.91
CA TYR A 90 13.78 0.24 24.70
C TYR A 90 13.40 0.00 26.17
N ILE A 91 14.10 0.69 27.06
CA ILE A 91 13.76 0.81 28.49
C ILE A 91 13.10 2.17 28.68
N ILE A 92 11.86 2.14 29.18
CA ILE A 92 11.07 3.35 29.48
C ILE A 92 11.00 3.64 31.00
N ASP A 93 11.31 2.65 31.83
CA ASP A 93 11.26 2.78 33.28
C ASP A 93 12.49 2.10 33.91
N PRO A 94 13.35 2.81 34.69
CA PRO A 94 13.22 4.24 35.01
C PRO A 94 13.57 5.15 33.82
N PRO A 95 12.99 6.37 33.81
CA PRO A 95 13.31 7.36 32.77
C PRO A 95 14.80 7.81 32.85
N PRO A 96 15.38 8.41 31.77
CA PRO A 96 14.76 8.69 30.47
C PRO A 96 14.72 7.47 29.56
N LEU A 97 14.01 7.60 28.41
CA LEU A 97 14.02 6.60 27.35
C LEU A 97 15.45 6.27 26.91
N ARG A 98 15.77 4.96 26.86
CA ARG A 98 17.09 4.49 26.41
C ARG A 98 17.00 3.12 25.72
N GLN A 99 17.96 2.84 24.87
CA GLN A 99 18.09 1.53 24.24
C GLN A 99 18.57 0.49 25.27
N ALA A 100 17.93 -0.66 25.26
CA ALA A 100 18.35 -1.80 26.11
C ALA A 100 19.47 -2.61 25.47
N GLN A 101 19.49 -2.67 24.14
CA GLN A 101 20.41 -3.47 23.35
C GLN A 101 20.59 -2.92 21.95
N SER A 102 21.62 -3.34 21.25
CA SER A 102 21.79 -3.07 19.84
C SER A 102 20.67 -3.70 19.02
N GLU A 103 20.26 -3.02 17.99
CA GLU A 103 19.29 -3.50 17.02
C GLU A 103 19.86 -4.70 16.25
N VAL A 104 19.01 -5.66 15.91
CA VAL A 104 19.34 -6.80 15.05
C VAL A 104 18.32 -6.93 13.91
N VAL A 105 18.72 -7.51 12.79
CA VAL A 105 17.82 -7.92 11.72
C VAL A 105 17.51 -9.40 11.89
N CYS A 106 16.23 -9.72 11.96
CA CYS A 106 15.71 -11.07 12.15
C CYS A 106 14.97 -11.58 10.93
N TYR A 107 14.86 -12.90 10.83
CA TYR A 107 14.17 -13.61 9.77
C TYR A 107 13.13 -14.57 10.35
N ALA A 108 11.98 -14.65 9.71
CA ALA A 108 10.98 -15.68 9.95
C ALA A 108 10.42 -16.17 8.61
N GLU A 109 9.81 -17.35 8.62
CA GLU A 109 9.23 -17.94 7.42
C GLU A 109 7.90 -18.62 7.72
N SER A 110 7.08 -18.78 6.68
CA SER A 110 5.78 -19.42 6.75
C SER A 110 5.49 -20.19 5.47
N PRO A 111 4.88 -21.39 5.54
CA PRO A 111 4.42 -22.13 4.37
C PRO A 111 3.07 -21.62 3.83
N ASP A 112 2.34 -20.81 4.58
CA ASP A 112 0.98 -20.40 4.25
C ASP A 112 0.73 -18.87 4.40
N GLY A 113 1.75 -18.13 4.85
CA GLY A 113 1.65 -16.69 5.10
C GLY A 113 0.85 -16.31 6.35
N ILE A 114 0.45 -17.30 7.16
CA ILE A 114 -0.37 -17.15 8.37
C ILE A 114 0.41 -17.60 9.60
N HIS A 115 0.96 -18.82 9.54
CA HIS A 115 1.69 -19.46 10.65
C HIS A 115 3.19 -19.28 10.47
N TRP A 116 3.79 -18.44 11.29
CA TRP A 116 5.18 -18.03 11.16
C TRP A 116 6.09 -18.76 12.13
N THR A 117 7.25 -19.19 11.64
CA THR A 117 8.30 -19.83 12.43
C THR A 117 9.61 -19.05 12.34
N ARG A 118 10.42 -19.16 13.37
CA ARG A 118 11.79 -18.64 13.43
C ARG A 118 12.75 -19.81 13.25
N PRO A 119 13.38 -20.00 12.08
CA PRO A 119 14.38 -21.04 11.92
C PRO A 119 15.62 -20.71 12.75
N ASN A 120 16.26 -21.74 13.31
CA ASN A 120 17.58 -21.58 13.89
C ASN A 120 18.61 -21.52 12.77
N LEU A 121 19.16 -20.32 12.51
CA LEU A 121 20.09 -20.09 11.41
C LEU A 121 21.56 -20.29 11.79
N GLY A 122 21.92 -20.17 13.08
CA GLY A 122 23.29 -20.36 13.53
C GLY A 122 24.32 -19.35 13.03
N LEU A 123 23.87 -18.23 12.40
CA LEU A 123 24.77 -17.29 11.74
C LEU A 123 25.51 -16.39 12.73
N TYR A 124 24.81 -15.86 13.70
CA TYR A 124 25.34 -14.88 14.65
C TYR A 124 25.17 -15.34 16.09
N GLU A 125 26.16 -15.03 16.90
CA GLU A 125 26.10 -15.26 18.34
C GLU A 125 25.39 -14.11 19.05
N TRP A 126 24.41 -14.46 19.90
CA TRP A 126 23.69 -13.53 20.77
C TRP A 126 23.75 -14.05 22.20
N GLN A 127 24.39 -13.29 23.11
CA GLN A 127 24.55 -13.63 24.52
C GLN A 127 25.06 -15.06 24.78
N GLY A 128 26.02 -15.49 23.97
CA GLY A 128 26.68 -16.81 24.13
C GLY A 128 25.98 -17.96 23.38
N SER A 129 24.92 -17.72 22.64
CA SER A 129 24.22 -18.72 21.84
C SER A 129 24.08 -18.32 20.39
N LYS A 130 24.20 -19.28 19.46
CA LYS A 130 23.85 -19.13 18.05
C LYS A 130 22.46 -19.68 17.72
N ASP A 131 21.73 -20.10 18.73
CA ASP A 131 20.38 -20.65 18.56
C ASP A 131 19.34 -19.52 18.40
N ASN A 132 19.38 -18.90 17.24
CA ASN A 132 18.56 -17.73 16.91
C ASN A 132 18.33 -17.59 15.41
N ASN A 133 17.43 -16.67 15.04
CA ASN A 133 17.05 -16.34 13.66
C ASN A 133 17.61 -14.98 13.18
N ILE A 134 18.73 -14.55 13.75
CA ILE A 134 19.39 -13.28 13.40
C ILE A 134 20.15 -13.45 12.10
N ILE A 135 19.89 -12.57 11.12
CA ILE A 135 20.58 -12.52 9.82
C ILE A 135 21.58 -11.37 9.72
N TRP A 136 21.56 -10.42 10.67
CA TRP A 136 22.55 -9.34 10.76
C TRP A 136 22.61 -8.80 12.18
N LEU A 137 23.82 -8.65 12.72
CA LEU A 137 24.02 -7.97 13.99
C LEU A 137 24.04 -6.46 13.77
N GLY A 138 23.35 -5.75 14.66
CA GLY A 138 23.05 -4.35 14.55
C GLY A 138 24.20 -3.46 14.15
N SER A 139 24.02 -2.79 13.05
CA SER A 139 24.72 -1.59 12.67
C SER A 139 23.71 -0.53 12.24
N TYR A 140 24.07 0.74 12.35
CA TYR A 140 23.20 1.80 11.86
C TYR A 140 22.88 1.67 10.36
N GLU A 141 23.71 0.93 9.60
CA GLU A 141 23.54 0.68 8.17
C GLU A 141 22.39 -0.25 7.84
N THR A 142 22.00 -1.13 8.76
CA THR A 142 20.87 -2.05 8.61
C THR A 142 19.63 -1.60 9.38
N HIS A 143 19.61 -0.35 9.86
CA HIS A 143 18.45 0.19 10.54
C HIS A 143 17.22 0.14 9.64
N ASN A 144 16.13 -0.46 10.15
CA ASN A 144 14.88 -0.68 9.43
C ASN A 144 15.08 -1.36 8.06
N PHE A 145 15.83 -2.46 8.08
CA PHE A 145 16.22 -3.23 6.90
C PHE A 145 15.00 -3.70 6.10
N ALA A 146 14.93 -3.30 4.81
CA ALA A 146 13.79 -3.53 3.94
C ALA A 146 14.23 -4.27 2.66
N PRO A 147 14.16 -5.61 2.65
CA PRO A 147 14.48 -6.40 1.47
C PRO A 147 13.31 -6.49 0.49
N PHE A 148 13.66 -6.84 -0.76
CA PHE A 148 12.72 -7.25 -1.79
C PHE A 148 13.35 -8.31 -2.69
N LYS A 149 12.53 -9.08 -3.40
CA LYS A 149 12.98 -9.98 -4.46
C LYS A 149 13.07 -9.22 -5.77
N ASP A 150 14.26 -9.18 -6.37
CA ASP A 150 14.49 -8.48 -7.62
C ASP A 150 13.89 -9.26 -8.80
N THR A 151 12.94 -8.64 -9.48
CA THR A 151 12.26 -9.22 -10.65
C THR A 151 12.81 -8.71 -11.98
N ARG A 152 13.94 -8.02 -11.96
CA ARG A 152 14.63 -7.58 -13.18
C ARG A 152 15.02 -8.80 -14.02
N PRO A 153 14.73 -8.83 -15.34
CA PRO A 153 14.94 -10.02 -16.17
C PRO A 153 16.39 -10.53 -16.22
N ASP A 154 17.36 -9.64 -16.10
CA ASP A 154 18.81 -9.91 -16.14
C ASP A 154 19.46 -9.80 -14.75
N CYS A 155 18.70 -10.01 -13.67
CA CYS A 155 19.22 -9.97 -12.32
C CYS A 155 20.26 -11.08 -12.10
N PRO A 156 21.47 -10.76 -11.63
CA PRO A 156 22.48 -11.77 -11.30
C PRO A 156 21.97 -12.76 -10.23
N SER A 157 22.35 -14.02 -10.36
CA SER A 157 21.88 -15.07 -9.43
C SER A 157 22.34 -14.89 -7.98
N ASP A 158 23.43 -14.15 -7.76
CA ASP A 158 23.93 -13.80 -6.43
C ASP A 158 23.31 -12.53 -5.85
N GLU A 159 22.35 -11.90 -6.57
CA GLU A 159 21.66 -10.67 -6.21
C GLU A 159 20.13 -10.76 -6.30
N ILE A 160 19.58 -11.97 -6.30
CA ILE A 160 18.11 -12.21 -6.43
C ILE A 160 17.34 -11.46 -5.35
N TYR A 161 17.91 -11.33 -4.16
CA TYR A 161 17.36 -10.49 -3.12
C TYR A 161 18.23 -9.27 -2.94
N LYS A 162 17.60 -8.13 -2.88
CA LYS A 162 18.22 -6.83 -2.58
C LYS A 162 17.54 -6.19 -1.39
N ALA A 163 18.25 -5.34 -0.69
CA ALA A 163 17.70 -4.61 0.45
C ALA A 163 18.32 -3.22 0.57
N ILE A 164 17.59 -2.36 1.25
CA ILE A 164 18.10 -1.10 1.77
C ILE A 164 17.96 -1.07 3.29
N GLY A 165 18.81 -0.33 3.93
CA GLY A 165 18.76 -0.04 5.36
C GLY A 165 19.57 1.20 5.65
N GLY A 166 19.40 1.77 6.83
CA GLY A 166 20.20 2.91 7.23
C GLY A 166 19.42 4.01 7.93
N THR A 167 20.19 4.92 8.50
CA THR A 167 19.68 6.08 9.23
C THR A 167 20.65 7.24 9.04
N THR A 168 20.33 8.40 9.57
CA THR A 168 21.24 9.57 9.60
C THR A 168 22.56 9.25 10.30
N ALA A 169 22.56 8.39 11.33
CA ALA A 169 23.77 7.95 12.03
C ALA A 169 24.73 7.13 11.13
N SER A 170 24.19 6.40 10.15
CA SER A 170 24.99 5.71 9.10
C SER A 170 25.31 6.60 7.89
N LYS A 171 25.03 7.90 7.98
CA LYS A 171 25.18 8.90 6.92
C LYS A 171 24.29 8.66 5.70
N GLY A 172 23.18 7.93 5.84
CA GLY A 172 22.24 7.67 4.79
C GLY A 172 21.87 6.20 4.63
N LEU A 173 21.28 5.89 3.49
CA LEU A 173 20.84 4.53 3.14
C LEU A 173 21.94 3.76 2.43
N TRP A 174 22.05 2.48 2.77
CA TRP A 174 22.98 1.50 2.23
C TRP A 174 22.24 0.43 1.45
N THR A 175 22.91 -0.18 0.49
CA THR A 175 22.36 -1.26 -0.31
C THR A 175 23.03 -2.59 0.00
N PHE A 176 22.23 -3.66 -0.03
CA PHE A 176 22.64 -5.03 0.29
C PHE A 176 22.12 -5.97 -0.79
N LYS A 177 22.79 -7.13 -0.91
CA LYS A 177 22.42 -8.22 -1.81
C LYS A 177 22.50 -9.58 -1.11
N SER A 178 21.73 -10.53 -1.63
CA SER A 178 21.76 -11.94 -1.23
C SER A 178 21.29 -12.84 -2.37
N ALA A 179 21.89 -14.03 -2.47
CA ALA A 179 21.44 -15.07 -3.39
C ALA A 179 20.23 -15.86 -2.85
N ASP A 180 20.09 -15.97 -1.52
CA ASP A 180 19.14 -16.86 -0.85
C ASP A 180 18.19 -16.15 0.11
N GLY A 181 18.38 -14.84 0.33
CA GLY A 181 17.59 -14.05 1.27
C GLY A 181 17.97 -14.23 2.74
N ILE A 182 19.01 -15.01 3.04
CA ILE A 182 19.49 -15.30 4.40
C ILE A 182 20.92 -14.79 4.62
N HIS A 183 21.81 -15.08 3.66
CA HIS A 183 23.20 -14.62 3.69
C HIS A 183 23.35 -13.32 2.94
N TRP A 184 23.52 -12.22 3.67
CA TRP A 184 23.55 -10.88 3.10
C TRP A 184 24.97 -10.28 3.10
N THR A 185 25.25 -9.51 2.08
CA THR A 185 26.48 -8.71 1.97
C THR A 185 26.14 -7.29 1.52
N ARG A 186 27.02 -6.34 1.81
CA ARG A 186 26.87 -4.98 1.25
C ARG A 186 27.08 -5.00 -0.25
N LEU A 187 26.26 -4.26 -0.96
CA LEU A 187 26.44 -4.03 -2.40
C LEU A 187 27.24 -2.74 -2.66
N SER A 188 27.19 -1.77 -1.73
CA SER A 188 27.94 -0.51 -1.83
C SER A 188 28.90 -0.35 -0.65
N ASP A 189 30.01 0.38 -0.89
CA ASP A 189 31.03 0.69 0.12
C ASP A 189 30.70 1.99 0.91
N LYS A 190 29.62 2.66 0.54
CA LYS A 190 29.14 3.91 1.16
C LYS A 190 27.64 4.03 1.05
N ALA A 191 27.07 4.95 1.81
CA ALA A 191 25.65 5.29 1.67
C ALA A 191 25.35 5.79 0.25
N VAL A 192 24.28 5.31 -0.33
CA VAL A 192 23.88 5.58 -1.73
C VAL A 192 22.84 6.70 -1.85
N VAL A 193 22.07 6.97 -0.78
CA VAL A 193 21.18 8.12 -0.67
C VAL A 193 21.48 8.80 0.68
N THR A 194 21.85 10.08 0.62
CA THR A 194 22.30 10.84 1.79
C THR A 194 21.39 12.00 2.15
N THR A 195 20.46 12.35 1.26
CA THR A 195 19.43 13.38 1.46
C THR A 195 18.13 12.74 1.93
N GLY A 196 17.73 13.04 3.17
CA GLY A 196 16.51 12.49 3.78
C GLY A 196 16.61 12.35 5.29
N ALA A 197 15.55 11.84 5.92
CA ALA A 197 15.45 11.68 7.37
C ALA A 197 15.19 10.21 7.76
N PHE A 198 15.98 9.34 7.33
CA PHE A 198 15.88 7.88 7.15
C PHE A 198 15.41 7.01 8.33
N ASP A 199 15.19 7.56 9.53
CA ASP A 199 14.62 6.82 10.67
C ASP A 199 13.13 6.48 10.42
N SER A 200 12.91 5.57 9.48
CA SER A 200 11.62 5.09 9.01
C SER A 200 11.81 3.76 8.26
N HIS A 201 10.73 3.11 7.87
CA HIS A 201 10.77 2.02 6.91
C HIS A 201 10.85 2.61 5.49
N ASN A 202 12.07 2.71 4.97
CA ASN A 202 12.31 3.11 3.58
C ASN A 202 12.16 1.86 2.72
N THR A 203 11.51 1.97 1.56
CA THR A 203 11.17 0.81 0.73
C THR A 203 11.72 0.96 -0.69
N THR A 204 11.93 -0.16 -1.36
CA THR A 204 12.41 -0.17 -2.75
C THR A 204 11.95 -1.42 -3.48
N PHE A 205 11.84 -1.32 -4.81
CA PHE A 205 11.46 -2.41 -5.70
C PHE A 205 11.99 -2.15 -7.12
N TRP A 206 11.97 -3.18 -7.95
CA TRP A 206 12.15 -3.04 -9.38
C TRP A 206 10.84 -2.59 -10.02
N ASP A 207 10.87 -1.51 -10.78
CA ASP A 207 9.73 -0.95 -11.51
C ASP A 207 9.83 -1.38 -12.98
N PRO A 208 9.09 -2.40 -13.42
CA PRO A 208 9.17 -2.91 -14.78
C PRO A 208 8.59 -1.94 -15.82
N ALA A 209 7.67 -1.07 -15.44
CA ALA A 209 7.08 -0.09 -16.36
C ALA A 209 8.12 0.96 -16.78
N HIS A 210 9.00 1.37 -15.87
CA HIS A 210 10.04 2.36 -16.13
C HIS A 210 11.44 1.76 -16.28
N GLN A 211 11.59 0.43 -16.18
CA GLN A 211 12.87 -0.28 -16.29
C GLN A 211 13.94 0.31 -15.36
N ARG A 212 13.59 0.47 -14.08
CA ARG A 212 14.45 1.07 -13.04
C ARG A 212 14.09 0.54 -11.67
N TYR A 213 15.00 0.69 -10.72
CA TYR A 213 14.67 0.58 -9.29
C TYR A 213 14.04 1.89 -8.83
N THR A 214 13.01 1.81 -8.02
CA THR A 214 12.35 2.94 -7.38
C THR A 214 12.43 2.77 -5.87
N MET A 215 12.75 3.84 -5.17
CA MET A 215 12.91 3.89 -3.71
C MET A 215 12.03 5.00 -3.14
N TYR A 216 11.36 4.72 -2.04
CA TYR A 216 10.61 5.71 -1.27
C TYR A 216 11.22 5.87 0.11
N VAL A 217 11.57 7.09 0.45
CA VAL A 217 12.30 7.43 1.67
C VAL A 217 11.54 8.45 2.51
N ARG A 218 11.76 8.42 3.82
CA ARG A 218 11.29 9.52 4.67
C ARG A 218 12.03 10.79 4.37
N TYR A 219 11.25 11.85 4.25
CA TYR A 219 11.65 13.18 3.85
C TYR A 219 10.87 14.20 4.70
N PHE A 220 11.30 15.43 4.75
CA PHE A 220 10.57 16.54 5.37
C PHE A 220 10.23 17.59 4.34
N SER A 221 9.02 18.13 4.39
CA SER A 221 8.48 19.02 3.35
C SER A 221 9.26 20.31 3.14
N GLU A 222 10.01 20.76 4.15
CA GLU A 222 10.84 21.99 4.11
C GLU A 222 12.35 21.69 4.18
N GLY A 223 12.74 20.41 4.02
CA GLY A 223 14.14 19.96 4.10
C GLY A 223 14.67 19.85 5.53
N GLU A 224 15.83 19.26 5.70
CA GLU A 224 16.63 19.16 6.93
C GLU A 224 15.85 19.01 8.26
N PHE A 225 14.88 18.08 8.33
CA PHE A 225 14.01 17.82 9.49
C PHE A 225 13.02 18.95 9.81
N SER A 226 12.77 19.86 8.86
CA SER A 226 11.80 20.97 8.98
C SER A 226 10.51 20.69 8.20
N GLY A 227 9.39 21.20 8.72
CA GLY A 227 8.08 21.00 8.13
C GLY A 227 7.43 19.66 8.52
N LEU A 228 6.63 19.12 7.62
CA LEU A 228 5.90 17.86 7.86
C LEU A 228 6.73 16.65 7.44
N ARG A 229 6.64 15.57 8.21
CA ARG A 229 7.11 14.25 7.76
C ARG A 229 6.42 13.89 6.46
N SER A 230 7.18 13.64 5.42
CA SER A 230 6.71 13.38 4.07
C SER A 230 7.47 12.20 3.46
N ILE A 231 7.20 11.91 2.21
CA ILE A 231 7.79 10.80 1.46
C ILE A 231 8.47 11.40 0.22
N GLY A 232 9.73 11.00 -0.02
CA GLY A 232 10.48 11.35 -1.23
C GLY A 232 10.69 10.10 -2.08
N MET A 233 10.64 10.27 -3.41
CA MET A 233 10.92 9.23 -4.40
C MET A 233 12.30 9.45 -5.01
N SER A 234 13.10 8.39 -5.08
CA SER A 234 14.39 8.32 -5.77
C SER A 234 14.39 7.13 -6.72
N HIS A 235 15.24 7.14 -7.74
CA HIS A 235 15.34 6.04 -8.70
C HIS A 235 16.78 5.74 -9.09
N SER A 236 17.03 4.50 -9.55
CA SER A 236 18.33 4.00 -9.97
C SER A 236 18.20 3.02 -11.13
N LYS A 237 19.22 2.92 -11.98
CA LYS A 237 19.33 1.89 -13.02
C LYS A 237 20.10 0.65 -12.57
N ASP A 238 20.94 0.78 -11.55
CA ASP A 238 21.91 -0.24 -11.13
C ASP A 238 21.88 -0.57 -9.63
N PHE A 239 20.94 0.03 -8.89
CA PHE A 239 20.79 -0.09 -7.44
C PHE A 239 21.92 0.52 -6.59
N VAL A 240 22.87 1.20 -7.23
CA VAL A 240 24.03 1.84 -6.57
C VAL A 240 24.00 3.35 -6.76
N HIS A 241 23.69 3.84 -7.96
CA HIS A 241 23.64 5.25 -8.29
C HIS A 241 22.18 5.71 -8.31
N TRP A 242 21.82 6.53 -7.33
CA TRP A 242 20.46 6.99 -7.10
C TRP A 242 20.31 8.48 -7.40
N SER A 243 19.14 8.87 -7.92
CA SER A 243 18.79 10.28 -8.05
C SER A 243 18.56 10.92 -6.67
N GLU A 244 18.67 12.24 -6.58
CA GLU A 244 18.19 12.94 -5.40
C GLU A 244 16.69 12.68 -5.17
N PRO A 245 16.25 12.47 -3.92
CA PRO A 245 14.85 12.27 -3.61
C PRO A 245 14.00 13.50 -3.95
N VAL A 246 12.88 13.27 -4.63
CA VAL A 246 11.88 14.29 -4.95
C VAL A 246 10.61 14.00 -4.13
N GLY A 247 10.08 15.00 -3.44
CA GLY A 247 8.87 14.86 -2.64
C GLY A 247 7.67 14.43 -3.50
N ILE A 248 6.92 13.42 -3.04
CA ILE A 248 5.65 13.03 -3.66
C ILE A 248 4.54 14.02 -3.27
N THR A 249 3.48 14.06 -4.05
CA THR A 249 2.38 15.00 -3.87
C THR A 249 1.04 14.30 -3.65
N TYR A 250 0.12 15.02 -3.04
CA TYR A 250 -1.26 14.57 -2.77
C TYR A 250 -2.22 15.66 -3.25
N PRO A 251 -2.53 15.75 -4.57
CA PRO A 251 -3.24 16.89 -5.16
C PRO A 251 -4.60 17.16 -4.53
N ASP A 252 -5.30 16.11 -4.12
CA ASP A 252 -6.69 16.18 -3.67
C ASP A 252 -6.85 16.01 -2.14
N SER A 253 -5.74 16.09 -1.40
CA SER A 253 -5.76 15.81 0.05
C SER A 253 -5.03 16.86 0.87
N PRO A 254 -5.51 17.20 2.08
CA PRO A 254 -4.84 18.16 2.94
C PRO A 254 -3.49 17.62 3.43
N PRO A 255 -2.52 18.50 3.73
CA PRO A 255 -1.23 18.10 4.28
C PRO A 255 -1.39 17.32 5.59
N GLN A 256 -0.70 16.20 5.70
CA GLN A 256 -0.63 15.35 6.91
C GLN A 256 0.78 14.81 7.06
N GLN A 257 1.16 14.43 8.29
CA GLN A 257 2.47 13.82 8.53
C GLN A 257 2.44 12.32 8.21
N MET A 258 3.30 11.88 7.27
CA MET A 258 3.49 10.48 6.88
C MET A 258 4.76 9.93 7.52
N TYR A 259 4.63 8.99 8.46
CA TYR A 259 5.79 8.43 9.17
C TYR A 259 6.49 7.33 8.36
N THR A 260 5.74 6.40 7.82
CA THR A 260 6.19 5.35 6.88
C THR A 260 5.54 5.56 5.52
N ASN A 261 5.86 4.71 4.54
CA ASN A 261 5.30 4.81 3.19
C ASN A 261 4.68 3.50 2.70
N GLN A 262 5.36 2.36 2.85
CA GLN A 262 4.98 1.01 2.40
C GLN A 262 4.49 0.96 0.96
N ILE A 263 5.17 1.70 0.07
CA ILE A 263 4.79 1.82 -1.34
C ILE A 263 5.41 0.67 -2.13
N ALA A 264 4.56 -0.04 -2.88
CA ALA A 264 4.95 -1.11 -3.79
C ALA A 264 3.97 -1.22 -4.97
N PRO A 265 4.36 -1.84 -6.09
CA PRO A 265 3.42 -2.26 -7.13
C PRO A 265 2.41 -3.25 -6.54
N TYR A 266 1.14 -3.04 -6.88
CA TYR A 266 0.10 -4.01 -6.51
C TYR A 266 0.24 -5.26 -7.38
N PHE A 267 0.45 -6.43 -6.78
CA PHE A 267 0.85 -7.63 -7.52
C PHE A 267 -0.17 -8.11 -8.57
N ARG A 268 -1.47 -7.79 -8.42
CA ARG A 268 -2.52 -8.12 -9.40
C ARG A 268 -2.67 -7.05 -10.50
N ALA A 269 -2.15 -5.85 -10.27
CA ALA A 269 -2.17 -4.72 -11.21
C ALA A 269 -0.88 -3.88 -11.03
N PRO A 270 0.29 -4.37 -11.51
CA PRO A 270 1.60 -3.76 -11.20
C PRO A 270 1.82 -2.35 -11.75
N HIS A 271 0.96 -1.85 -12.62
CA HIS A 271 0.95 -0.47 -13.07
C HIS A 271 0.35 0.50 -12.03
N LEU A 272 -0.25 -0.02 -10.96
CA LEU A 272 -0.73 0.73 -9.82
C LEU A 272 0.23 0.55 -8.64
N LEU A 273 0.73 1.65 -8.13
CA LEU A 273 1.48 1.67 -6.88
C LEU A 273 0.51 1.88 -5.73
N PHE A 274 0.55 0.99 -4.74
CA PHE A 274 -0.18 1.14 -3.48
C PHE A 274 0.77 1.54 -2.39
N GLY A 275 0.34 2.48 -1.56
CA GLY A 275 1.07 2.92 -0.39
C GLY A 275 0.19 2.86 0.86
N PHE A 276 0.81 2.47 1.97
CA PHE A 276 0.14 2.38 3.27
C PHE A 276 0.91 3.19 4.30
N PRO A 277 0.92 4.53 4.16
CA PRO A 277 1.63 5.35 5.11
C PRO A 277 1.01 5.29 6.49
N THR A 278 1.85 5.23 7.51
CA THR A 278 1.42 5.50 8.88
C THR A 278 1.27 6.99 9.05
N ARG A 279 0.06 7.46 9.35
CA ARG A 279 -0.18 8.85 9.72
C ARG A 279 0.32 9.08 11.14
N TYR A 280 1.16 10.11 11.30
CA TYR A 280 1.65 10.54 12.59
C TYR A 280 0.85 11.75 13.07
N VAL A 281 0.30 11.66 14.27
CA VAL A 281 -0.54 12.72 14.88
C VAL A 281 0.11 13.18 16.17
N ALA A 282 0.77 14.32 16.12
CA ALA A 282 1.26 14.99 17.31
C ALA A 282 0.07 15.49 18.15
N ARG A 283 0.04 15.11 19.42
CA ARG A 283 -1.00 15.51 20.37
C ARG A 283 -0.36 16.28 21.53
N PRO A 284 -0.91 17.42 21.91
CA PRO A 284 -0.47 18.09 23.13
C PRO A 284 -0.86 17.24 24.36
N LEU A 285 -0.06 17.36 25.42
CA LEU A 285 -0.37 16.74 26.71
C LEU A 285 -1.61 17.37 27.32
N THR A 286 -2.75 16.75 27.13
CA THR A 286 -4.04 17.16 27.68
C THR A 286 -4.52 16.18 28.74
N ARG A 287 -5.49 16.62 29.58
CA ARG A 287 -6.14 15.72 30.53
C ARG A 287 -6.74 14.49 29.85
N TYR A 288 -7.32 14.64 28.66
CA TYR A 288 -7.90 13.51 27.93
C TYR A 288 -6.83 12.51 27.48
N VAL A 289 -5.70 12.98 26.93
CA VAL A 289 -4.57 12.11 26.56
C VAL A 289 -4.06 11.33 27.78
N GLN A 290 -3.97 11.96 28.95
CA GLN A 290 -3.55 11.28 30.18
C GLN A 290 -4.51 10.19 30.65
N THR A 291 -5.77 10.23 30.24
CA THR A 291 -6.81 9.23 30.58
C THR A 291 -7.09 8.23 29.48
N LEU A 292 -6.37 8.30 28.36
CA LEU A 292 -6.51 7.37 27.24
C LEU A 292 -5.74 6.08 27.54
N ASP A 293 -6.42 4.94 27.48
CA ASP A 293 -5.77 3.63 27.65
C ASP A 293 -4.66 3.37 26.60
N PRO A 294 -3.61 2.64 26.96
CA PRO A 294 -3.31 1.97 28.26
C PRO A 294 -2.67 2.94 29.27
N LEU A 295 -3.30 3.16 30.41
CA LEU A 295 -2.93 4.21 31.39
C LEU A 295 -1.53 4.02 31.99
N ASP A 296 -1.23 2.82 32.46
CA ASP A 296 0.05 2.49 33.11
C ASP A 296 1.26 2.71 32.19
N LEU A 297 1.12 2.29 30.93
CA LEU A 297 2.17 2.45 29.92
C LEU A 297 2.31 3.93 29.52
N ARG A 298 1.19 4.61 29.33
CA ARG A 298 1.16 6.03 28.93
C ARG A 298 1.84 6.92 29.93
N GLU A 299 1.57 6.73 31.23
CA GLU A 299 2.22 7.48 32.31
C GLU A 299 3.75 7.29 32.28
N LYS A 300 4.23 6.06 32.10
CA LYS A 300 5.65 5.75 31.98
C LYS A 300 6.28 6.37 30.74
N LEU A 301 5.59 6.30 29.62
CA LEU A 301 6.05 6.89 28.35
C LEU A 301 6.17 8.42 28.46
N ILE A 302 5.15 9.10 29.01
CA ILE A 302 5.18 10.56 29.22
C ILE A 302 6.39 10.96 30.09
N LYS A 303 6.72 10.17 31.10
CA LYS A 303 7.88 10.43 31.99
C LYS A 303 9.21 10.16 31.30
N ALA A 304 9.26 9.16 30.39
CA ALA A 304 10.47 8.76 29.69
C ALA A 304 10.79 9.66 28.49
N ASP A 305 9.78 9.98 27.71
CA ASP A 305 9.77 10.91 26.57
C ASP A 305 8.30 11.30 26.34
N GLU A 306 7.91 12.56 26.62
CA GLU A 306 6.52 13.03 26.55
C GLU A 306 5.87 12.68 25.21
N ARG A 307 6.59 12.89 24.11
CA ARG A 307 6.12 12.62 22.76
C ARG A 307 5.68 11.15 22.58
N CYS A 308 6.43 10.21 23.11
CA CYS A 308 6.10 8.78 23.01
C CYS A 308 4.80 8.41 23.75
N GLY A 309 4.42 9.19 24.76
CA GLY A 309 3.20 9.01 25.50
C GLY A 309 2.00 9.82 25.01
N THR A 310 2.24 10.86 24.21
CA THR A 310 1.16 11.75 23.72
C THR A 310 0.78 11.51 22.27
N ASP A 311 1.76 11.27 21.42
CA ASP A 311 1.55 11.13 19.98
C ASP A 311 0.86 9.80 19.64
N LEU A 312 0.10 9.82 18.55
CA LEU A 312 -0.69 8.68 18.09
C LEU A 312 -0.40 8.37 16.63
N THR A 313 -0.67 7.13 16.25
CA THR A 313 -0.51 6.65 14.88
C THR A 313 -1.69 5.83 14.41
N ASP A 314 -2.02 5.94 13.12
CA ASP A 314 -3.00 5.10 12.42
C ASP A 314 -2.56 4.85 10.97
N GLY A 315 -3.24 3.94 10.26
CA GLY A 315 -2.91 3.57 8.89
C GLY A 315 -3.74 4.31 7.85
N LEU A 316 -3.10 4.80 6.79
CA LEU A 316 -3.77 5.37 5.61
C LEU A 316 -3.60 4.44 4.40
N PHE A 317 -4.35 4.74 3.34
CA PHE A 317 -4.22 4.13 2.01
C PHE A 317 -4.05 5.22 0.96
N MET A 318 -3.20 4.95 -0.01
CA MET A 318 -3.01 5.80 -1.19
C MET A 318 -2.62 4.98 -2.41
N SER A 319 -2.88 5.49 -3.60
CA SER A 319 -2.52 4.87 -4.86
C SER A 319 -1.92 5.88 -5.84
N SER A 320 -1.09 5.40 -6.76
CA SER A 320 -0.49 6.22 -7.82
C SER A 320 -0.29 5.42 -9.10
N ARG A 321 -0.31 6.12 -10.23
CA ARG A 321 -0.01 5.58 -11.56
C ARG A 321 1.33 6.04 -12.11
N ASP A 322 1.92 7.10 -11.55
CA ASP A 322 3.18 7.70 -11.99
C ASP A 322 4.29 7.66 -10.93
N GLY A 323 3.93 7.29 -9.69
CA GLY A 323 4.84 7.21 -8.56
C GLY A 323 5.19 8.54 -7.88
N LEU A 324 4.62 9.67 -8.35
CA LEU A 324 4.87 11.00 -7.81
C LEU A 324 3.60 11.67 -7.27
N ALA A 325 2.50 11.59 -8.01
CA ALA A 325 1.19 12.07 -7.57
C ALA A 325 0.38 10.89 -7.02
N PHE A 326 -0.03 10.98 -5.75
CA PHE A 326 -0.81 9.95 -5.09
C PHE A 326 -2.22 10.45 -4.77
N SER A 327 -3.22 9.69 -5.18
CA SER A 327 -4.58 9.78 -4.67
C SER A 327 -4.58 9.16 -3.27
N ARG A 328 -4.65 10.01 -2.23
CA ARG A 328 -4.64 9.57 -0.83
C ARG A 328 -6.02 9.72 -0.23
N TRP A 329 -6.48 8.70 0.45
CA TRP A 329 -7.70 8.75 1.24
C TRP A 329 -7.46 9.53 2.54
N ASP A 330 -8.35 10.44 2.89
CA ASP A 330 -8.20 11.30 4.07
C ASP A 330 -8.60 10.60 5.36
N GLU A 331 -9.56 9.68 5.27
CA GLU A 331 -9.94 8.81 6.37
C GLU A 331 -8.94 7.68 6.58
N ALA A 332 -8.86 7.19 7.82
CA ALA A 332 -7.98 6.08 8.16
C ALA A 332 -8.45 4.79 7.47
N PHE A 333 -7.53 4.16 6.73
CA PHE A 333 -7.66 2.79 6.24
C PHE A 333 -7.70 1.79 7.39
N LEU A 334 -6.86 2.00 8.40
CA LEU A 334 -6.90 1.26 9.65
C LEU A 334 -6.97 2.21 10.84
N ARG A 335 -8.05 2.12 11.60
CA ARG A 335 -8.22 2.83 12.89
C ARG A 335 -7.71 1.95 14.03
N PRO A 336 -7.18 2.52 15.12
CA PRO A 336 -6.78 1.74 16.29
C PRO A 336 -7.93 0.95 16.93
N GLY A 337 -9.19 1.29 16.65
CA GLY A 337 -10.36 0.62 17.22
C GLY A 337 -10.63 0.98 18.67
N PRO A 338 -11.30 0.11 19.46
CA PRO A 338 -11.58 0.37 20.88
C PRO A 338 -10.30 0.61 21.68
N GLN A 339 -10.43 1.41 22.74
CA GLN A 339 -9.35 1.66 23.68
C GLN A 339 -9.09 0.39 24.51
N THR A 340 -8.08 -0.36 24.12
CA THR A 340 -7.64 -1.60 24.75
C THR A 340 -6.13 -1.65 24.81
N GLU A 341 -5.60 -2.58 25.59
CA GLU A 341 -4.15 -2.84 25.58
C GLU A 341 -3.61 -3.16 24.19
N GLY A 342 -2.44 -2.62 23.88
CA GLY A 342 -1.77 -2.80 22.59
C GLY A 342 -2.27 -1.90 21.46
N ARG A 343 -3.02 -0.88 21.77
CA ARG A 343 -3.53 0.13 20.82
C ARG A 343 -3.45 1.53 21.41
N TRP A 344 -3.60 2.55 20.56
CA TRP A 344 -3.63 3.96 20.96
C TRP A 344 -2.33 4.48 21.58
N VAL A 345 -1.20 3.94 21.16
CA VAL A 345 0.13 4.41 21.54
C VAL A 345 0.91 4.75 20.29
N TYR A 346 1.86 5.68 20.39
CA TYR A 346 2.82 5.93 19.31
C TYR A 346 3.58 4.64 18.97
N GLY A 347 3.58 4.26 17.69
CA GLY A 347 4.20 3.02 17.21
C GLY A 347 3.22 1.87 16.95
N ASP A 348 1.97 1.99 17.42
CA ASP A 348 0.91 1.06 17.03
C ASP A 348 0.39 1.34 15.62
N MET A 349 -0.24 0.35 14.99
CA MET A 349 -0.85 0.44 13.66
C MET A 349 0.14 0.76 12.52
N TYR A 350 1.42 0.44 12.67
CA TYR A 350 2.36 0.45 11.56
C TYR A 350 2.14 -0.78 10.70
N GLN A 351 1.89 -0.55 9.40
CA GLN A 351 1.75 -1.65 8.46
C GLN A 351 3.11 -2.22 8.07
N SER A 352 3.17 -3.54 7.85
CA SER A 352 4.30 -4.22 7.20
C SER A 352 4.45 -3.76 5.75
N TYR A 353 5.67 -3.85 5.23
CA TYR A 353 5.92 -3.75 3.80
C TYR A 353 5.59 -5.09 3.14
N GLY A 354 4.79 -5.05 2.08
CA GLY A 354 4.32 -6.22 1.35
C GLY A 354 2.84 -6.55 1.62
N LEU A 355 2.21 -7.02 0.57
CA LEU A 355 0.88 -7.64 0.54
C LEU A 355 1.06 -9.05 -0.01
N TRP A 356 0.33 -10.01 0.52
CA TRP A 356 0.41 -11.39 0.03
C TRP A 356 -0.97 -12.04 0.02
N GLU A 357 -1.13 -13.01 -0.87
CA GLU A 357 -2.38 -13.76 -0.96
C GLU A 357 -2.38 -14.90 0.06
N THR A 358 -3.49 -15.06 0.76
CA THR A 358 -3.78 -16.19 1.63
C THR A 358 -5.16 -16.76 1.29
N LYS A 359 -5.54 -17.82 1.99
CA LYS A 359 -6.89 -18.38 1.91
C LYS A 359 -7.61 -18.19 3.23
N SER A 360 -8.86 -17.78 3.16
CA SER A 360 -9.77 -17.75 4.31
C SER A 360 -10.00 -19.16 4.85
N GLU A 361 -10.64 -19.29 5.99
CA GLU A 361 -11.06 -20.59 6.56
C GLU A 361 -11.96 -21.40 5.59
N ASN A 362 -12.71 -20.73 4.73
CA ASN A 362 -13.55 -21.35 3.71
C ASN A 362 -12.80 -21.69 2.41
N GLY A 363 -11.50 -21.31 2.30
CA GLY A 363 -10.68 -21.52 1.13
C GLY A 363 -10.74 -20.41 0.09
N ASP A 364 -11.48 -19.33 0.34
CA ASP A 364 -11.58 -18.19 -0.57
C ASP A 364 -10.27 -17.38 -0.54
N PRO A 365 -9.80 -16.87 -1.70
CA PRO A 365 -8.60 -16.05 -1.75
C PRO A 365 -8.85 -14.68 -1.13
N GLU A 366 -7.90 -14.25 -0.29
CA GLU A 366 -7.89 -12.96 0.36
C GLU A 366 -6.49 -12.35 0.36
N ILE A 367 -6.37 -11.05 0.55
CA ILE A 367 -5.10 -10.37 0.77
C ILE A 367 -4.84 -10.29 2.26
N SER A 368 -3.67 -10.72 2.68
CA SER A 368 -3.16 -10.56 4.04
C SER A 368 -2.17 -9.40 4.14
N LEU A 369 -2.15 -8.78 5.30
CA LEU A 369 -1.24 -7.71 5.69
C LEU A 369 -1.08 -7.73 7.22
N HIS A 370 0.09 -7.28 7.72
CA HIS A 370 0.33 -7.18 9.15
C HIS A 370 0.30 -5.73 9.63
N PHE A 371 -0.15 -5.54 10.87
CA PHE A 371 0.00 -4.29 11.61
C PHE A 371 0.60 -4.54 12.98
N ASN A 372 1.47 -3.63 13.41
CA ASN A 372 2.03 -3.65 14.75
C ASN A 372 0.97 -3.30 15.78
N GLU A 373 0.94 -4.08 16.87
CA GLU A 373 0.20 -3.81 18.10
C GLU A 373 1.11 -3.98 19.31
N GLY A 374 0.80 -3.32 20.41
CA GLY A 374 1.53 -3.47 21.66
C GLY A 374 2.91 -2.84 21.67
N ALA A 375 3.13 -1.79 20.90
CA ALA A 375 4.38 -1.03 20.91
C ALA A 375 4.73 -0.58 22.35
N TRP A 376 6.04 -0.56 22.68
CA TRP A 376 6.58 -0.22 23.99
C TRP A 376 6.34 -1.25 25.11
N ARG A 377 5.67 -2.35 24.82
CA ARG A 377 5.47 -3.48 25.77
C ARG A 377 6.36 -4.65 25.38
N ASP A 378 7.29 -5.03 26.23
CA ASP A 378 8.33 -6.03 25.92
C ASP A 378 7.77 -7.35 25.38
N SER A 379 6.90 -8.00 26.13
CA SER A 379 6.37 -9.32 25.77
C SER A 379 5.09 -9.27 24.95
N ASP A 380 4.50 -8.08 24.79
CA ASP A 380 3.18 -7.89 24.13
C ASP A 380 3.29 -7.25 22.75
N ALA A 381 4.49 -6.78 22.37
CA ALA A 381 4.73 -6.28 21.02
C ALA A 381 4.53 -7.42 20.02
N ARG A 382 3.66 -7.18 19.03
CA ARG A 382 3.18 -8.24 18.15
C ARG A 382 2.75 -7.73 16.79
N LEU A 383 2.60 -8.66 15.86
CA LEU A 383 1.96 -8.44 14.57
C LEU A 383 0.59 -9.12 14.58
N ARG A 384 -0.44 -8.36 14.29
CA ARG A 384 -1.75 -8.91 13.98
C ARG A 384 -1.91 -8.99 12.48
N ARG A 385 -2.41 -10.12 11.98
CA ARG A 385 -2.85 -10.26 10.61
C ARG A 385 -4.21 -9.58 10.44
N TYR A 386 -4.33 -8.90 9.33
CA TYR A 386 -5.58 -8.36 8.82
C TYR A 386 -5.79 -8.87 7.42
N THR A 387 -7.03 -8.98 7.01
CA THR A 387 -7.37 -9.42 5.66
C THR A 387 -8.29 -8.44 4.96
N ILE A 388 -8.19 -8.43 3.66
CA ILE A 388 -9.10 -7.71 2.79
C ILE A 388 -9.35 -8.55 1.52
N ARG A 389 -10.52 -8.40 0.93
CA ARG A 389 -10.87 -9.02 -0.33
C ARG A 389 -9.81 -8.76 -1.41
N LEU A 390 -9.60 -9.68 -2.34
CA LEU A 390 -8.79 -9.40 -3.54
C LEU A 390 -9.32 -8.14 -4.23
N ASP A 391 -8.42 -7.19 -4.55
CA ASP A 391 -8.72 -5.86 -5.11
C ASP A 391 -9.62 -4.97 -4.23
N GLY A 392 -9.94 -5.40 -3.01
CA GLY A 392 -10.99 -4.86 -2.15
C GLY A 392 -10.64 -3.57 -1.39
N PHE A 393 -9.61 -2.83 -1.78
CA PHE A 393 -9.20 -1.59 -1.09
C PHE A 393 -10.21 -0.46 -1.27
N VAL A 394 -10.68 -0.29 -2.49
CA VAL A 394 -11.69 0.69 -2.89
C VAL A 394 -12.65 0.05 -3.88
N SER A 395 -13.92 0.39 -3.78
CA SER A 395 -14.94 -0.01 -4.74
C SER A 395 -15.66 1.19 -5.36
N LEU A 396 -16.21 0.99 -6.53
CA LEU A 396 -17.39 1.73 -6.97
C LEU A 396 -18.57 1.15 -6.21
N ASN A 397 -19.16 1.94 -5.30
CA ASN A 397 -20.27 1.53 -4.45
C ASN A 397 -21.56 2.25 -4.86
N ALA A 398 -22.67 1.54 -4.82
CA ALA A 398 -24.00 2.14 -4.99
C ALA A 398 -24.99 1.61 -3.96
N PRO A 399 -25.91 2.45 -3.47
CA PRO A 399 -26.97 2.05 -2.56
C PRO A 399 -28.07 1.23 -3.26
N TYR A 400 -29.05 0.72 -2.52
CA TYR A 400 -30.21 -0.01 -3.05
C TYR A 400 -31.01 0.80 -4.09
N SER A 401 -31.03 2.12 -4.01
CA SER A 401 -31.66 2.98 -5.01
C SER A 401 -30.90 3.07 -6.34
N GLY A 402 -29.76 2.40 -6.45
CA GLY A 402 -28.92 2.34 -7.64
C GLY A 402 -27.98 3.53 -7.80
N GLY A 403 -26.97 3.33 -8.61
CA GLY A 403 -26.00 4.31 -9.05
C GLY A 403 -25.24 3.81 -10.27
N SER A 404 -24.53 4.68 -10.96
CA SER A 404 -23.78 4.30 -12.15
C SER A 404 -22.46 5.03 -12.26
N ALA A 405 -21.50 4.41 -12.95
CA ALA A 405 -20.27 5.04 -13.40
C ALA A 405 -20.08 4.81 -14.89
N ILE A 406 -19.50 5.80 -15.56
CA ILE A 406 -19.10 5.71 -16.97
C ILE A 406 -17.59 5.97 -17.04
N THR A 407 -16.88 5.10 -17.73
CA THR A 407 -15.44 5.28 -17.93
C THR A 407 -15.16 6.32 -19.01
N LYS A 408 -13.98 6.90 -18.98
CA LYS A 408 -13.40 7.55 -20.15
C LYS A 408 -13.26 6.53 -21.29
N PRO A 409 -13.08 6.97 -22.54
CA PRO A 409 -12.79 6.07 -23.64
C PRO A 409 -11.52 5.24 -23.34
N ILE A 410 -11.60 3.93 -23.47
CA ILE A 410 -10.49 3.00 -23.30
C ILE A 410 -10.26 2.16 -24.55
N LEU A 411 -9.03 1.72 -24.74
CA LEU A 411 -8.66 0.66 -25.67
C LEU A 411 -8.34 -0.60 -24.88
N PHE A 412 -8.91 -1.73 -25.24
CA PHE A 412 -8.66 -3.00 -24.57
C PHE A 412 -8.24 -4.09 -25.55
N LYS A 413 -7.67 -5.17 -25.01
CA LYS A 413 -7.36 -6.43 -25.73
C LYS A 413 -8.01 -7.58 -24.97
N GLY A 414 -8.73 -8.43 -25.68
CA GLY A 414 -9.39 -9.61 -25.11
C GLY A 414 -10.75 -9.87 -25.75
N SER A 415 -11.37 -10.95 -25.34
CA SER A 415 -12.67 -11.42 -25.87
C SER A 415 -13.80 -11.41 -24.84
N LYS A 416 -13.49 -11.26 -23.56
CA LYS A 416 -14.46 -11.25 -22.45
C LYS A 416 -14.13 -10.13 -21.47
N LEU A 417 -15.16 -9.53 -20.86
CA LEU A 417 -15.02 -8.61 -19.74
C LEU A 417 -15.26 -9.36 -18.44
N ALA A 418 -14.27 -9.41 -17.57
CA ALA A 418 -14.34 -9.98 -16.25
C ALA A 418 -14.32 -8.89 -15.16
N VAL A 419 -15.08 -9.10 -14.09
CA VAL A 419 -15.23 -8.14 -12.99
C VAL A 419 -15.11 -8.83 -11.63
N ASN A 420 -14.63 -8.08 -10.65
CA ASN A 420 -14.65 -8.43 -9.24
C ASN A 420 -15.71 -7.57 -8.55
N TYR A 421 -16.79 -8.20 -8.06
CA TYR A 421 -17.94 -7.50 -7.49
C TYR A 421 -18.59 -8.29 -6.35
N SER A 422 -19.38 -7.58 -5.56
CA SER A 422 -20.24 -8.15 -4.52
C SER A 422 -21.54 -7.36 -4.43
N THR A 423 -22.68 -8.05 -4.34
CA THR A 423 -23.98 -7.42 -4.12
C THR A 423 -24.71 -8.07 -2.95
N SER A 424 -25.76 -7.40 -2.44
CA SER A 424 -26.76 -8.06 -1.62
C SER A 424 -27.64 -9.00 -2.47
N ALA A 425 -28.51 -9.79 -1.82
CA ALA A 425 -29.50 -10.62 -2.51
C ALA A 425 -30.51 -9.81 -3.35
N ALA A 426 -30.69 -8.53 -3.06
CA ALA A 426 -31.55 -7.61 -3.80
C ALA A 426 -30.77 -6.65 -4.69
N GLY A 427 -29.45 -6.78 -4.68
CA GLY A 427 -28.53 -5.97 -5.47
C GLY A 427 -28.34 -6.54 -6.87
N SER A 428 -27.71 -5.75 -7.73
CA SER A 428 -27.39 -6.17 -9.09
C SER A 428 -26.28 -5.31 -9.72
N LEU A 429 -25.61 -5.91 -10.71
CA LEU A 429 -24.68 -5.25 -11.63
C LEU A 429 -25.16 -5.51 -13.06
N ARG A 430 -25.29 -4.46 -13.86
CA ARG A 430 -25.46 -4.50 -15.32
C ARG A 430 -24.39 -3.67 -15.99
N VAL A 431 -24.00 -4.05 -17.19
CA VAL A 431 -22.93 -3.39 -17.94
C VAL A 431 -23.37 -3.06 -19.35
N GLU A 432 -23.12 -1.82 -19.77
CA GLU A 432 -23.31 -1.35 -21.14
C GLU A 432 -21.95 -0.97 -21.73
N LEU A 433 -21.72 -1.32 -22.99
CA LEU A 433 -20.59 -0.80 -23.74
C LEU A 433 -21.09 0.29 -24.71
N GLN A 434 -20.37 1.41 -24.70
CA GLN A 434 -20.67 2.57 -25.52
C GLN A 434 -19.50 2.85 -26.47
N ASP A 435 -19.77 3.49 -27.60
CA ASP A 435 -18.72 4.03 -28.44
C ASP A 435 -18.03 5.26 -27.81
N ALA A 436 -17.03 5.81 -28.48
CA ALA A 436 -16.29 6.97 -27.98
C ALA A 436 -17.17 8.22 -27.75
N ASP A 437 -18.29 8.32 -28.44
CA ASP A 437 -19.24 9.42 -28.31
C ASP A 437 -20.30 9.19 -27.23
N GLY A 438 -20.23 8.04 -26.52
CA GLY A 438 -21.16 7.68 -25.45
C GLY A 438 -22.49 7.07 -25.96
N LYS A 439 -22.57 6.62 -27.21
CA LYS A 439 -23.74 5.92 -27.72
C LYS A 439 -23.65 4.43 -27.44
N PRO A 440 -24.72 3.79 -26.92
CA PRO A 440 -24.73 2.34 -26.72
C PRO A 440 -24.40 1.57 -28.00
N ILE A 441 -23.53 0.58 -27.90
CA ILE A 441 -23.16 -0.29 -29.02
C ILE A 441 -24.21 -1.37 -29.18
N PRO A 442 -24.77 -1.60 -30.41
CA PRO A 442 -25.77 -2.63 -30.62
C PRO A 442 -25.36 -4.04 -30.15
N GLY A 443 -26.19 -4.62 -29.31
CA GLY A 443 -25.96 -5.93 -28.66
C GLY A 443 -25.27 -5.86 -27.30
N TYR A 444 -24.81 -4.67 -26.88
CA TYR A 444 -24.16 -4.43 -25.58
C TYR A 444 -24.85 -3.31 -24.78
N GLU A 445 -26.10 -2.97 -25.14
CA GLU A 445 -26.93 -2.00 -24.43
C GLU A 445 -27.25 -2.50 -23.01
N LEU A 446 -27.58 -1.58 -22.11
CA LEU A 446 -27.91 -1.92 -20.72
C LEU A 446 -29.09 -2.91 -20.60
N ASP A 447 -30.13 -2.75 -21.44
CA ASP A 447 -31.30 -3.65 -21.49
C ASP A 447 -30.97 -5.03 -22.08
N ALA A 448 -29.85 -5.15 -22.77
CA ALA A 448 -29.33 -6.43 -23.26
C ALA A 448 -28.42 -7.12 -22.25
N SER A 449 -27.86 -6.39 -21.27
CA SER A 449 -27.01 -6.95 -20.23
C SER A 449 -27.80 -7.91 -19.35
N ASP A 450 -27.20 -9.08 -19.08
CA ASP A 450 -27.69 -9.94 -18.01
C ASP A 450 -27.58 -9.20 -16.66
N GLU A 451 -28.48 -9.54 -15.75
CA GLU A 451 -28.43 -9.02 -14.38
C GLU A 451 -27.55 -9.93 -13.54
N HIS A 452 -26.35 -9.45 -13.19
CA HIS A 452 -25.41 -10.16 -12.35
C HIS A 452 -25.65 -9.81 -10.88
N PHE A 453 -25.71 -10.78 -9.99
CA PHE A 453 -25.83 -10.62 -8.56
C PHE A 453 -25.04 -11.71 -7.82
N GLY A 454 -24.72 -11.48 -6.56
CA GLY A 454 -23.92 -12.38 -5.75
C GLY A 454 -22.54 -11.80 -5.43
N ASP A 455 -21.55 -12.66 -5.27
CA ASP A 455 -20.19 -12.34 -4.90
C ASP A 455 -19.20 -13.16 -5.73
N SER A 456 -18.34 -12.48 -6.50
CA SER A 456 -17.36 -13.15 -7.35
C SER A 456 -16.14 -12.26 -7.57
N THR A 457 -14.97 -12.87 -7.48
CA THR A 457 -13.69 -12.17 -7.78
C THR A 457 -13.34 -12.16 -9.27
N GLU A 458 -14.08 -12.91 -10.11
CA GLU A 458 -13.76 -13.11 -11.55
C GLU A 458 -15.02 -13.45 -12.36
N GLN A 459 -16.09 -12.65 -12.24
CA GLN A 459 -17.31 -12.85 -13.00
C GLN A 459 -17.16 -12.37 -14.44
N THR A 460 -17.41 -13.26 -15.40
CA THR A 460 -17.55 -12.86 -16.80
C THR A 460 -18.90 -12.16 -17.02
N ILE A 461 -18.88 -10.98 -17.60
CA ILE A 461 -20.10 -10.23 -17.99
C ILE A 461 -20.67 -10.82 -19.27
N SER A 462 -22.01 -10.90 -19.32
CA SER A 462 -22.76 -11.37 -20.48
C SER A 462 -23.94 -10.45 -20.83
N TRP A 463 -24.33 -10.56 -22.10
CA TRP A 463 -25.50 -9.92 -22.69
C TRP A 463 -26.36 -10.99 -23.34
N LYS A 464 -27.56 -10.67 -23.74
CA LYS A 464 -28.48 -11.61 -24.44
C LYS A 464 -27.83 -12.42 -25.58
N ASN A 465 -26.80 -11.85 -26.21
CA ASN A 465 -26.06 -12.48 -27.30
C ASN A 465 -24.77 -13.18 -26.87
N GLY A 466 -24.57 -13.39 -25.56
CA GLY A 466 -23.38 -14.01 -24.97
C GLY A 466 -22.37 -12.99 -24.42
N SER A 467 -21.16 -13.45 -24.13
CA SER A 467 -20.12 -12.65 -23.44
C SER A 467 -18.98 -12.17 -24.34
N ASN A 468 -19.08 -12.39 -25.66
CA ASN A 468 -17.99 -12.09 -26.58
C ASN A 468 -17.90 -10.59 -26.90
N VAL A 469 -16.82 -9.95 -26.49
CA VAL A 469 -16.48 -8.53 -26.79
C VAL A 469 -15.32 -8.38 -27.77
N ALA A 470 -14.78 -9.49 -28.34
CA ALA A 470 -13.67 -9.46 -29.28
C ALA A 470 -13.88 -8.52 -30.49
N PRO A 471 -15.10 -8.33 -31.06
CA PRO A 471 -15.32 -7.38 -32.14
C PRO A 471 -15.02 -5.91 -31.79
N LEU A 472 -14.93 -5.58 -30.48
CA LEU A 472 -14.64 -4.24 -29.97
C LEU A 472 -13.18 -4.07 -29.53
N SER A 473 -12.40 -5.16 -29.48
CA SER A 473 -10.98 -5.13 -29.10
C SER A 473 -10.19 -4.19 -30.02
N GLY A 474 -9.38 -3.31 -29.43
CA GLY A 474 -8.62 -2.29 -30.12
C GLY A 474 -9.43 -1.09 -30.66
N LYS A 475 -10.71 -1.02 -30.36
CA LYS A 475 -11.57 0.14 -30.67
C LYS A 475 -11.80 0.94 -29.40
N PRO A 476 -11.92 2.29 -29.49
CA PRO A 476 -12.30 3.11 -28.34
C PRO A 476 -13.71 2.77 -27.86
N VAL A 477 -13.84 2.34 -26.61
CA VAL A 477 -15.12 2.07 -25.97
C VAL A 477 -15.17 2.72 -24.58
N ARG A 478 -16.37 2.99 -24.11
CA ARG A 478 -16.68 3.36 -22.74
C ARG A 478 -17.42 2.22 -22.09
N ILE A 479 -17.21 2.01 -20.82
CA ILE A 479 -17.96 1.04 -20.02
C ILE A 479 -18.87 1.83 -19.08
N ARG A 480 -20.17 1.56 -19.15
CA ARG A 480 -21.13 2.00 -18.14
C ARG A 480 -21.44 0.84 -17.22
N PHE A 481 -21.12 1.01 -15.96
CA PHE A 481 -21.51 0.11 -14.89
C PHE A 481 -22.75 0.69 -14.20
N GLU A 482 -23.83 -0.10 -14.14
CA GLU A 482 -25.01 0.21 -13.34
C GLU A 482 -25.08 -0.77 -12.18
N LEU A 483 -25.02 -0.23 -10.97
CA LEU A 483 -24.90 -0.99 -9.73
C LEU A 483 -26.06 -0.67 -8.80
N LYS A 484 -26.57 -1.68 -8.11
CA LYS A 484 -27.60 -1.54 -7.10
C LYS A 484 -27.20 -2.37 -5.89
N ASP A 485 -27.16 -1.77 -4.69
CA ASP A 485 -26.81 -2.37 -3.41
C ASP A 485 -25.60 -3.31 -3.51
N GLY A 486 -24.46 -2.73 -3.93
CA GLY A 486 -23.26 -3.52 -4.18
C GLY A 486 -21.99 -2.69 -4.33
N ASP A 487 -20.92 -3.41 -4.48
CA ASP A 487 -19.55 -2.94 -4.63
C ASP A 487 -18.91 -3.58 -5.86
N LEU A 488 -18.29 -2.79 -6.73
CA LEU A 488 -17.48 -3.23 -7.86
C LEU A 488 -16.03 -2.81 -7.61
N TYR A 489 -15.11 -3.78 -7.53
CA TYR A 489 -13.74 -3.57 -7.09
C TYR A 489 -12.75 -3.42 -8.23
N SER A 490 -12.87 -4.26 -9.25
CA SER A 490 -11.97 -4.23 -10.40
C SER A 490 -12.63 -4.82 -11.65
N TYR A 491 -12.05 -4.51 -12.80
CA TYR A 491 -12.40 -5.11 -14.09
C TYR A 491 -11.16 -5.31 -14.96
N HIS A 492 -11.22 -6.25 -15.89
CA HIS A 492 -10.20 -6.44 -16.92
C HIS A 492 -10.77 -7.25 -18.08
N PHE A 493 -10.02 -7.31 -19.18
CA PHE A 493 -10.40 -8.11 -20.34
C PHE A 493 -9.52 -9.36 -20.44
N THR A 494 -10.18 -10.50 -20.70
CA THR A 494 -9.51 -11.80 -20.83
C THR A 494 -9.69 -12.37 -22.24
N GLU A 495 -8.94 -13.40 -22.55
CA GLU A 495 -9.02 -14.16 -23.80
C GLU A 495 -10.32 -14.99 -23.93
#